data_7de5a7b0f086fa0ad766c12b997a013e
#
_entry.id   7de5a7b0f086fa0ad766c12b997a013e
#
_cell.length_a   1.000
_cell.length_b   1.000
_cell.length_c   1.000
_cell.angle_alpha   90.00
_cell.angle_beta   90.00
_cell.angle_gamma   90.00
#
_symmetry.space_group_name_H-M   'P 1'
#
loop_
_entity.id
_entity.type
_entity.pdbx_description
1 polymer ?
#
loop_
_entity_poly.entity_id
_entity_poly.type
_entity_poly.pdbx_seq_one_letter_code
_entity_poly.pdbx_strand_id
1 'polypeptide(L)'
;MVAVFSLLEVLTVMVPMLLSVAFMTVVERKVLASMQRRVGPNAVGAYGMLQPFADALKLVVKEVVLPSQASTGIFLLAPVITLTFSLLGWAVVPFGSGLVLADLSLGLLYTLAVSSIGVYGILLAGWAANSKYAFLGSLRSSAQMVSYELILSSAVLPVVMLTGTFSLTAMVESQQAVWCLVPLLPVSILYGISVLAETNRTPFDLPEAESELVSGFMTEHAGVPFVAFFLGEYASLVLMSALTATLFLGGYGMPLLVSNDSWLSMEAIVLSLKTCLGAFGFVWMRATLPRMRWDSLMSFCWTGCLPLAIAFVLIVPSILVAFDATAQA
;
A
#
# COMPACT_ATOMS: atom_id res chain seq x y z
N MET A 1 24.03 -14.74 19.57
CA MET A 1 23.78 -15.39 18.27
C MET A 1 22.36 -15.18 17.80
N VAL A 2 21.32 -15.52 18.56
CA VAL A 2 19.90 -15.38 18.13
C VAL A 2 19.57 -13.96 17.63
N ALA A 3 19.94 -12.92 18.37
CA ALA A 3 19.69 -11.52 17.99
C ALA A 3 20.40 -11.08 16.68
N VAL A 4 21.54 -11.68 16.34
CA VAL A 4 22.25 -11.39 15.09
C VAL A 4 21.55 -12.07 13.91
N PHE A 5 21.05 -13.31 14.10
CA PHE A 5 20.29 -14.01 13.06
C PHE A 5 18.97 -13.28 12.78
N SER A 6 18.21 -12.90 13.81
CA SER A 6 16.95 -12.15 13.61
C SER A 6 17.17 -10.80 12.94
N LEU A 7 18.28 -10.11 13.24
CA LEU A 7 18.63 -8.86 12.58
C LEU A 7 18.99 -9.08 11.10
N LEU A 8 19.69 -10.16 10.78
CA LEU A 8 20.00 -10.53 9.39
C LEU A 8 18.72 -10.88 8.61
N GLU A 9 17.78 -11.64 9.20
CA GLU A 9 16.49 -11.95 8.58
C GLU A 9 15.71 -10.68 8.26
N VAL A 10 15.61 -9.74 9.18
CA VAL A 10 14.96 -8.45 8.94
C VAL A 10 15.66 -7.69 7.80
N LEU A 11 16.99 -7.62 7.79
CA LEU A 11 17.73 -6.93 6.75
C LEU A 11 17.57 -7.58 5.37
N THR A 12 17.50 -8.92 5.29
CA THR A 12 17.30 -9.62 4.02
C THR A 12 15.95 -9.31 3.36
N VAL A 13 14.92 -8.96 4.13
CA VAL A 13 13.62 -8.53 3.61
C VAL A 13 13.59 -7.02 3.37
N MET A 14 14.07 -6.23 4.33
CA MET A 14 13.94 -4.77 4.29
C MET A 14 14.78 -4.13 3.18
N VAL A 15 16.00 -4.62 2.92
CA VAL A 15 16.88 -4.03 1.90
C VAL A 15 16.32 -4.21 0.48
N PRO A 16 15.93 -5.40 0.02
CA PRO A 16 15.29 -5.55 -1.29
C PRO A 16 13.99 -4.76 -1.42
N MET A 17 13.20 -4.66 -0.34
CA MET A 17 11.97 -3.89 -0.33
C MET A 17 12.25 -2.40 -0.52
N LEU A 18 13.17 -1.80 0.23
CA LEU A 18 13.55 -0.39 0.05
C LEU A 18 14.12 -0.11 -1.34
N LEU A 19 14.87 -1.06 -1.91
CA LEU A 19 15.32 -0.97 -3.30
C LEU A 19 14.15 -1.01 -4.28
N SER A 20 13.17 -1.89 -4.08
CA SER A 20 11.98 -1.95 -4.93
C SER A 20 11.17 -0.65 -4.88
N VAL A 21 11.04 -0.06 -3.70
CA VAL A 21 10.39 1.26 -3.50
C VAL A 21 11.15 2.36 -4.25
N ALA A 22 12.48 2.38 -4.17
CA ALA A 22 13.30 3.33 -4.90
C ALA A 22 13.14 3.19 -6.42
N PHE A 23 13.19 1.95 -6.94
CA PHE A 23 13.01 1.70 -8.38
C PHE A 23 11.57 1.94 -8.86
N MET A 24 10.57 1.80 -7.98
CA MET A 24 9.18 2.09 -8.32
C MET A 24 9.00 3.53 -8.82
N THR A 25 9.75 4.49 -8.29
CA THR A 25 9.70 5.89 -8.74
C THR A 25 10.14 6.05 -10.21
N VAL A 26 11.16 5.28 -10.65
CA VAL A 26 11.61 5.28 -12.05
C VAL A 26 10.62 4.55 -12.94
N VAL A 27 10.11 3.40 -12.48
CA VAL A 27 9.11 2.64 -13.22
C VAL A 27 7.89 3.51 -13.50
N GLU A 28 7.38 4.20 -12.48
CA GLU A 28 6.25 5.11 -12.63
C GLU A 28 6.52 6.20 -13.67
N ARG A 29 7.65 6.91 -13.54
CA ARG A 29 8.02 7.97 -14.50
C ARG A 29 8.21 7.45 -15.92
N LYS A 30 8.74 6.23 -16.11
CA LYS A 30 8.92 5.62 -17.44
C LYS A 30 7.62 5.11 -18.04
N VAL A 31 6.78 4.45 -17.25
CA VAL A 31 5.47 3.96 -17.72
C VAL A 31 4.59 5.14 -18.12
N LEU A 32 4.50 6.18 -17.28
CA LEU A 32 3.77 7.41 -17.63
C LEU A 32 4.31 8.07 -18.89
N ALA A 33 5.64 8.14 -19.04
CA ALA A 33 6.26 8.70 -20.23
C ALA A 33 5.91 7.91 -21.50
N SER A 34 5.95 6.56 -21.44
CA SER A 34 5.60 5.71 -22.58
C SER A 34 4.13 5.86 -22.97
N MET A 35 3.22 5.94 -22.01
CA MET A 35 1.80 6.20 -22.26
C MET A 35 1.55 7.59 -22.88
N GLN A 36 2.32 8.58 -22.44
CA GLN A 36 2.27 9.95 -22.96
C GLN A 36 3.12 10.15 -24.23
N ARG A 37 3.70 9.09 -24.80
CA ARG A 37 4.56 9.12 -26.00
C ARG A 37 5.74 10.08 -25.86
N ARG A 38 6.37 10.15 -24.69
CA ARG A 38 7.57 10.93 -24.41
C ARG A 38 8.65 10.06 -23.78
N VAL A 39 9.90 10.54 -23.79
CA VAL A 39 11.04 9.84 -23.17
C VAL A 39 11.05 10.14 -21.68
N GLY A 40 11.06 9.10 -20.83
CA GLY A 40 11.23 9.20 -19.38
C GLY A 40 12.71 9.45 -18.99
N PRO A 41 13.04 9.37 -17.68
CA PRO A 41 14.41 9.55 -17.20
C PRO A 41 15.39 8.64 -17.94
N ASN A 42 16.42 9.21 -18.60
CA ASN A 42 17.36 8.46 -19.43
C ASN A 42 18.84 8.87 -19.22
N ALA A 43 19.11 10.04 -18.59
CA ALA A 43 20.44 10.61 -18.55
C ALA A 43 21.30 10.10 -17.37
N VAL A 44 20.69 9.75 -16.22
CA VAL A 44 21.43 9.35 -15.01
C VAL A 44 21.59 7.84 -14.98
N GLY A 45 22.79 7.34 -15.28
CA GLY A 45 23.09 5.91 -15.42
C GLY A 45 22.51 5.31 -16.70
N ALA A 46 22.71 4.00 -16.92
CA ALA A 46 22.14 3.32 -18.07
C ALA A 46 20.61 3.35 -18.00
N TYR A 47 19.97 3.92 -19.02
CA TYR A 47 18.51 4.06 -19.09
C TYR A 47 17.86 4.79 -17.88
N GLY A 48 18.61 5.65 -17.15
CA GLY A 48 18.10 6.38 -16.01
C GLY A 48 17.88 5.54 -14.74
N MET A 49 18.51 4.37 -14.62
CA MET A 49 18.36 3.48 -13.46
C MET A 49 18.91 4.06 -12.16
N LEU A 50 19.89 4.97 -12.24
CA LEU A 50 20.47 5.62 -11.06
C LEU A 50 19.72 6.89 -10.63
N GLN A 51 18.65 7.25 -11.30
CA GLN A 51 17.85 8.44 -10.99
C GLN A 51 17.33 8.47 -9.54
N PRO A 52 16.80 7.36 -8.94
CA PRO A 52 16.34 7.38 -7.56
C PRO A 52 17.43 7.74 -6.57
N PHE A 53 18.62 7.23 -6.79
CA PHE A 53 19.78 7.50 -5.91
C PHE A 53 20.26 8.95 -6.02
N ALA A 54 20.22 9.51 -7.24
CA ALA A 54 20.54 10.93 -7.45
C ALA A 54 19.49 11.84 -6.79
N ASP A 55 18.20 11.51 -6.93
CA ASP A 55 17.11 12.26 -6.29
C ASP A 55 17.21 12.16 -4.75
N ALA A 56 17.48 10.97 -4.21
CA ALA A 56 17.68 10.75 -2.78
C ALA A 56 18.91 11.53 -2.25
N LEU A 57 20.04 11.45 -2.92
CA LEU A 57 21.26 12.16 -2.52
C LEU A 57 21.06 13.67 -2.51
N LYS A 58 20.39 14.21 -3.54
CA LYS A 58 20.02 15.63 -3.60
C LYS A 58 19.23 16.07 -2.39
N LEU A 59 18.25 15.27 -1.96
CA LEU A 59 17.37 15.60 -0.83
C LEU A 59 18.06 15.40 0.52
N VAL A 60 18.98 14.44 0.64
CA VAL A 60 19.77 14.23 1.87
C VAL A 60 20.72 15.39 2.12
N VAL A 61 21.35 15.93 1.05
CA VAL A 61 22.28 17.08 1.15
C VAL A 61 21.54 18.41 1.32
N LYS A 62 20.24 18.44 0.98
CA LYS A 62 19.42 19.65 1.09
C LYS A 62 19.19 20.01 2.55
N GLU A 63 19.35 21.29 2.88
CA GLU A 63 19.10 21.82 4.23
C GLU A 63 17.63 21.61 4.65
N VAL A 64 17.45 21.20 5.91
CA VAL A 64 16.12 21.09 6.52
C VAL A 64 15.67 22.44 7.03
N VAL A 65 14.64 23.00 6.43
CA VAL A 65 14.05 24.28 6.84
C VAL A 65 12.89 24.01 7.81
N LEU A 66 12.97 24.61 8.99
CA LEU A 66 11.91 24.53 9.99
C LEU A 66 11.17 25.87 10.05
N PRO A 67 9.83 25.88 9.85
CA PRO A 67 9.04 27.10 10.00
C PRO A 67 9.15 27.66 11.41
N SER A 68 9.24 28.97 11.57
CA SER A 68 9.46 29.63 12.88
C SER A 68 8.33 29.40 13.89
N GLN A 69 7.11 29.13 13.42
CA GLN A 69 5.94 28.90 14.25
C GLN A 69 5.54 27.41 14.33
N ALA A 70 6.34 26.50 13.76
CA ALA A 70 6.06 25.08 13.82
C ALA A 70 6.46 24.46 15.16
N SER A 71 5.73 23.45 15.59
CA SER A 71 6.12 22.60 16.72
C SER A 71 7.21 21.61 16.25
N THR A 72 8.49 21.97 16.44
CA THR A 72 9.67 21.27 15.87
C THR A 72 9.71 19.77 16.21
N GLY A 73 9.37 19.40 17.44
CA GLY A 73 9.37 17.99 17.86
C GLY A 73 8.39 17.14 17.08
N ILE A 74 7.12 17.57 16.99
CA ILE A 74 6.08 16.83 16.25
C ILE A 74 6.33 16.92 14.74
N PHE A 75 6.83 18.04 14.24
CA PHE A 75 7.15 18.23 12.84
C PHE A 75 8.19 17.24 12.32
N LEU A 76 9.22 16.93 13.12
CA LEU A 76 10.24 15.93 12.77
C LEU A 76 9.79 14.48 13.06
N LEU A 77 8.90 14.30 14.03
CA LEU A 77 8.37 12.97 14.39
C LEU A 77 7.37 12.44 13.37
N ALA A 78 6.55 13.30 12.78
CA ALA A 78 5.49 12.92 11.86
C ALA A 78 5.98 12.07 10.66
N PRO A 79 7.02 12.46 9.90
CA PRO A 79 7.55 11.64 8.81
C PRO A 79 8.17 10.32 9.28
N VAL A 80 8.72 10.29 10.50
CA VAL A 80 9.23 9.04 11.10
C VAL A 80 8.09 8.08 11.39
N ILE A 81 6.97 8.56 11.91
CA ILE A 81 5.77 7.75 12.14
C ILE A 81 5.29 7.13 10.83
N THR A 82 5.04 7.93 9.79
CA THR A 82 4.55 7.41 8.51
C THR A 82 5.48 6.36 7.91
N LEU A 83 6.80 6.61 7.92
CA LEU A 83 7.78 5.67 7.39
C LEU A 83 7.83 4.38 8.21
N THR A 84 7.89 4.46 9.55
CA THR A 84 7.99 3.26 10.39
C THR A 84 6.77 2.38 10.26
N PHE A 85 5.56 2.93 10.24
CA PHE A 85 4.34 2.12 10.09
C PHE A 85 4.17 1.55 8.68
N SER A 86 4.58 2.26 7.64
CA SER A 86 4.60 1.69 6.28
C SER A 86 5.58 0.51 6.15
N LEU A 87 6.71 0.54 6.87
CA LEU A 87 7.67 -0.56 6.89
C LEU A 87 7.22 -1.73 7.76
N LEU A 88 6.56 -1.47 8.89
CA LEU A 88 6.07 -2.52 9.80
C LEU A 88 5.03 -3.44 9.14
N GLY A 89 4.24 -2.93 8.21
CA GLY A 89 3.27 -3.74 7.46
C GLY A 89 3.91 -4.91 6.70
N TRP A 90 5.17 -4.81 6.32
CA TRP A 90 5.91 -5.86 5.61
C TRP A 90 6.29 -7.07 6.47
N ALA A 91 6.23 -6.94 7.78
CA ALA A 91 6.61 -8.02 8.70
C ALA A 91 5.77 -9.29 8.53
N VAL A 92 4.53 -9.16 8.06
CA VAL A 92 3.54 -10.25 8.00
C VAL A 92 3.32 -10.78 6.59
N VAL A 93 3.90 -10.14 5.57
CA VAL A 93 3.74 -10.55 4.17
C VAL A 93 4.52 -11.84 3.90
N PRO A 94 3.87 -12.93 3.45
CA PRO A 94 4.53 -14.17 3.15
C PRO A 94 5.19 -14.11 1.76
N PHE A 95 6.51 -14.21 1.71
CA PHE A 95 7.29 -14.24 0.47
C PHE A 95 7.41 -15.64 -0.13
N GLY A 96 7.22 -16.67 0.68
CA GLY A 96 7.26 -18.07 0.29
C GLY A 96 6.87 -18.97 1.47
N SER A 97 6.81 -20.29 1.24
CA SER A 97 6.55 -21.27 2.27
C SER A 97 7.66 -21.22 3.34
N GLY A 98 7.32 -20.76 4.54
CA GLY A 98 8.28 -20.57 5.64
C GLY A 98 9.16 -19.30 5.53
N LEU A 99 8.98 -18.45 4.51
CA LEU A 99 9.69 -17.20 4.34
C LEU A 99 8.80 -16.02 4.77
N VAL A 100 8.56 -15.89 6.07
CA VAL A 100 7.81 -14.80 6.70
C VAL A 100 8.61 -14.29 7.88
N LEU A 101 8.69 -12.97 8.07
CA LEU A 101 9.38 -12.40 9.23
C LEU A 101 8.61 -12.66 10.54
N ALA A 102 7.30 -12.53 10.50
CA ALA A 102 6.42 -12.79 11.64
C ALA A 102 5.14 -13.46 11.15
N ASP A 103 5.02 -14.77 11.34
CA ASP A 103 3.79 -15.51 11.05
C ASP A 103 2.81 -15.34 12.22
N LEU A 104 1.94 -14.35 12.11
CA LEU A 104 0.94 -14.05 13.13
C LEU A 104 -0.40 -14.72 12.75
N SER A 105 -1.02 -15.38 13.73
CA SER A 105 -2.37 -15.94 13.56
C SER A 105 -3.43 -14.88 13.19
N LEU A 106 -3.21 -13.61 13.58
CA LEU A 106 -4.03 -12.45 13.26
C LEU A 106 -3.29 -11.46 12.34
N GLY A 107 -2.47 -11.97 11.40
CA GLY A 107 -1.62 -11.18 10.53
C GLY A 107 -2.36 -10.10 9.73
N LEU A 108 -3.55 -10.42 9.24
CA LEU A 108 -4.39 -9.49 8.51
C LEU A 108 -4.89 -8.34 9.39
N LEU A 109 -5.30 -8.61 10.63
CA LEU A 109 -5.71 -7.54 11.57
C LEU A 109 -4.51 -6.66 11.95
N TYR A 110 -3.32 -7.24 12.07
CA TYR A 110 -2.10 -6.49 12.30
C TYR A 110 -1.82 -5.50 11.15
N THR A 111 -1.95 -5.93 9.88
CA THR A 111 -1.74 -5.01 8.74
C THR A 111 -2.73 -3.85 8.74
N LEU A 112 -4.01 -4.10 9.02
CA LEU A 112 -5.04 -3.06 9.14
C LEU A 112 -4.74 -2.10 10.32
N ALA A 113 -4.32 -2.62 11.48
CA ALA A 113 -3.97 -1.79 12.62
C ALA A 113 -2.75 -0.89 12.34
N VAL A 114 -1.75 -1.42 11.64
CA VAL A 114 -0.56 -0.67 11.26
C VAL A 114 -0.89 0.44 10.25
N SER A 115 -1.76 0.18 9.27
CA SER A 115 -2.21 1.21 8.32
C SER A 115 -2.97 2.34 9.03
N SER A 116 -3.87 2.01 9.95
CA SER A 116 -4.62 2.99 10.76
C SER A 116 -3.70 3.95 11.52
N ILE A 117 -2.63 3.42 12.12
CA ILE A 117 -1.69 4.27 12.87
C ILE A 117 -0.88 5.16 11.91
N GLY A 118 -0.60 4.70 10.70
CA GLY A 118 0.10 5.48 9.67
C GLY A 118 -0.59 6.81 9.35
N VAL A 119 -1.92 6.86 9.42
CA VAL A 119 -2.73 8.08 9.17
C VAL A 119 -2.38 9.21 10.14
N TYR A 120 -2.04 8.87 11.40
CA TYR A 120 -1.66 9.89 12.39
C TYR A 120 -0.40 10.65 12.00
N GLY A 121 0.54 10.02 11.28
CA GLY A 121 1.74 10.71 10.79
C GLY A 121 1.38 11.87 9.87
N ILE A 122 0.45 11.70 8.95
CA ILE A 122 -0.01 12.72 8.02
C ILE A 122 -0.77 13.83 8.78
N LEU A 123 -1.65 13.46 9.70
CA LEU A 123 -2.42 14.40 10.49
C LEU A 123 -1.50 15.29 11.36
N LEU A 124 -0.52 14.68 12.03
CA LEU A 124 0.45 15.38 12.86
C LEU A 124 1.36 16.30 12.05
N ALA A 125 1.72 15.90 10.81
CA ALA A 125 2.54 16.73 9.92
C ALA A 125 1.84 18.07 9.61
N GLY A 126 0.56 18.02 9.21
CA GLY A 126 -0.18 19.22 8.91
C GLY A 126 -0.46 20.10 10.14
N TRP A 127 -0.71 19.47 11.28
CA TRP A 127 -0.88 20.19 12.56
C TRP A 127 0.41 20.89 12.97
N ALA A 128 1.53 20.18 12.93
CA ALA A 128 2.83 20.68 13.39
C ALA A 128 3.38 21.82 12.55
N ALA A 129 3.04 21.85 11.26
CA ALA A 129 3.49 22.86 10.30
C ALA A 129 2.89 24.26 10.59
N ASN A 130 1.76 24.34 11.29
CA ASN A 130 1.04 25.57 11.62
C ASN A 130 0.77 26.48 10.41
N SER A 131 0.58 25.91 9.22
CA SER A 131 0.18 26.60 8.01
C SER A 131 -1.23 26.20 7.59
N LYS A 132 -2.01 27.15 7.05
CA LYS A 132 -3.42 26.93 6.68
C LYS A 132 -3.55 25.83 5.62
N TYR A 133 -2.67 25.84 4.62
CA TYR A 133 -2.71 24.89 3.51
C TYR A 133 -2.31 23.48 3.97
N ALA A 134 -1.24 23.36 4.77
CA ALA A 134 -0.81 22.07 5.31
C ALA A 134 -1.87 21.46 6.24
N PHE A 135 -2.51 22.26 7.07
CA PHE A 135 -3.56 21.81 7.98
C PHE A 135 -4.82 21.34 7.22
N LEU A 136 -5.30 22.10 6.24
CA LEU A 136 -6.44 21.68 5.41
C LEU A 136 -6.11 20.43 4.58
N GLY A 137 -4.88 20.32 4.06
CA GLY A 137 -4.42 19.14 3.32
C GLY A 137 -4.40 17.89 4.19
N SER A 138 -3.87 17.98 5.40
CA SER A 138 -3.82 16.86 6.33
C SER A 138 -5.20 16.42 6.81
N LEU A 139 -6.13 17.33 7.05
CA LEU A 139 -7.52 16.99 7.41
C LEU A 139 -8.25 16.29 6.25
N ARG A 140 -8.09 16.76 5.02
CA ARG A 140 -8.68 16.11 3.85
C ARG A 140 -8.11 14.69 3.64
N SER A 141 -6.79 14.55 3.76
CA SER A 141 -6.12 13.25 3.65
C SER A 141 -6.57 12.27 4.73
N SER A 142 -6.54 12.68 5.99
CA SER A 142 -6.93 11.81 7.09
C SER A 142 -8.41 11.40 7.02
N ALA A 143 -9.31 12.33 6.66
CA ALA A 143 -10.72 12.00 6.47
C ALA A 143 -10.94 11.00 5.33
N GLN A 144 -10.20 11.14 4.24
CA GLN A 144 -10.22 10.18 3.13
C GLN A 144 -9.75 8.80 3.57
N MET A 145 -8.55 8.69 4.16
CA MET A 145 -7.96 7.42 4.56
C MET A 145 -8.86 6.69 5.56
N VAL A 146 -9.33 7.35 6.63
CA VAL A 146 -10.23 6.76 7.62
C VAL A 146 -11.55 6.27 7.00
N SER A 147 -12.12 7.02 6.05
CA SER A 147 -13.36 6.62 5.39
C SER A 147 -13.18 5.40 4.49
N TYR A 148 -12.09 5.34 3.74
CA TYR A 148 -11.80 4.20 2.85
C TYR A 148 -11.28 2.98 3.59
N GLU A 149 -10.68 3.15 4.77
CA GLU A 149 -10.29 2.05 5.66
C GLU A 149 -11.50 1.23 6.13
N LEU A 150 -12.66 1.86 6.34
CA LEU A 150 -13.92 1.15 6.62
C LEU A 150 -14.37 0.28 5.44
N ILE A 151 -14.18 0.73 4.21
CA ILE A 151 -14.50 -0.06 3.03
C ILE A 151 -13.49 -1.20 2.88
N LEU A 152 -12.20 -0.91 3.05
CA LEU A 152 -11.12 -1.87 2.95
C LEU A 152 -11.31 -3.01 3.96
N SER A 153 -11.55 -2.71 5.22
CA SER A 153 -11.80 -3.71 6.26
C SER A 153 -13.06 -4.54 5.97
N SER A 154 -14.16 -3.91 5.52
CA SER A 154 -15.37 -4.62 5.15
C SER A 154 -15.21 -5.47 3.88
N ALA A 155 -14.37 -5.06 2.91
CA ALA A 155 -14.08 -5.85 1.72
C ALA A 155 -13.15 -7.06 1.99
N VAL A 156 -12.33 -6.98 3.04
CA VAL A 156 -11.45 -8.08 3.45
C VAL A 156 -12.22 -9.17 4.22
N LEU A 157 -13.26 -8.82 4.97
CA LEU A 157 -14.05 -9.79 5.75
C LEU A 157 -14.62 -10.95 4.90
N PRO A 158 -15.22 -10.75 3.72
CA PRO A 158 -15.65 -11.84 2.85
C PRO A 158 -14.53 -12.81 2.45
N VAL A 159 -13.29 -12.31 2.29
CA VAL A 159 -12.13 -13.17 2.00
C VAL A 159 -11.82 -14.04 3.22
N VAL A 160 -11.82 -13.46 4.42
CA VAL A 160 -11.62 -14.20 5.68
C VAL A 160 -12.70 -15.26 5.88
N MET A 161 -13.95 -14.94 5.58
CA MET A 161 -15.07 -15.89 5.70
C MET A 161 -14.93 -17.06 4.72
N LEU A 162 -14.38 -16.81 3.52
CA LEU A 162 -14.14 -17.87 2.54
C LEU A 162 -12.95 -18.75 2.92
N THR A 163 -11.87 -18.16 3.45
CA THR A 163 -10.64 -18.88 3.80
C THR A 163 -10.65 -19.47 5.21
N GLY A 164 -11.49 -18.96 6.12
CA GLY A 164 -11.62 -19.40 7.51
C GLY A 164 -10.49 -18.95 8.44
N THR A 165 -9.53 -18.14 7.96
CA THR A 165 -8.33 -17.77 8.72
C THR A 165 -8.00 -16.30 8.60
N PHE A 166 -7.29 -15.72 9.62
CA PHE A 166 -6.73 -14.37 9.57
C PHE A 166 -5.21 -14.37 9.29
N SER A 167 -4.57 -15.56 9.27
CA SER A 167 -3.16 -15.69 8.92
C SER A 167 -3.00 -15.55 7.40
N LEU A 168 -2.06 -14.70 6.95
CA LEU A 168 -1.80 -14.49 5.52
C LEU A 168 -1.20 -15.73 4.86
N THR A 169 -0.39 -16.52 5.59
CA THR A 169 0.18 -17.80 5.11
C THR A 169 -0.91 -18.81 4.84
N ALA A 170 -1.79 -19.05 5.81
CA ALA A 170 -2.91 -19.98 5.67
C ALA A 170 -3.92 -19.53 4.59
N MET A 171 -4.10 -18.21 4.39
CA MET A 171 -4.90 -17.69 3.29
C MET A 171 -4.31 -18.01 1.91
N VAL A 172 -3.00 -17.98 1.76
CA VAL A 172 -2.34 -18.34 0.50
C VAL A 172 -2.48 -19.85 0.25
N GLU A 173 -2.30 -20.66 1.29
CA GLU A 173 -2.45 -22.12 1.20
C GLU A 173 -3.88 -22.53 0.84
N SER A 174 -4.90 -21.88 1.39
CA SER A 174 -6.31 -22.17 1.04
C SER A 174 -6.66 -21.86 -0.42
N GLN A 175 -5.90 -20.98 -1.08
CA GLN A 175 -6.11 -20.56 -2.48
C GLN A 175 -5.37 -21.44 -3.51
N GLN A 176 -4.78 -22.56 -3.13
CA GLN A 176 -4.06 -23.46 -4.05
C GLN A 176 -4.95 -24.02 -5.16
N ALA A 177 -6.21 -24.29 -4.88
CA ALA A 177 -7.15 -24.83 -5.86
C ALA A 177 -7.73 -23.74 -6.78
N VAL A 178 -8.24 -22.66 -6.19
CA VAL A 178 -8.89 -21.55 -6.91
C VAL A 178 -8.54 -20.24 -6.21
N TRP A 179 -8.18 -19.24 -6.98
CA TRP A 179 -7.95 -17.88 -6.45
C TRP A 179 -9.24 -17.26 -5.92
N CYS A 180 -9.19 -16.59 -4.79
CA CYS A 180 -10.31 -15.83 -4.24
C CYS A 180 -10.85 -14.74 -5.18
N LEU A 181 -10.04 -14.31 -6.15
CA LEU A 181 -10.45 -13.37 -7.18
C LEU A 181 -11.69 -13.83 -7.96
N VAL A 182 -11.78 -15.15 -8.28
CA VAL A 182 -12.86 -15.69 -9.13
C VAL A 182 -14.21 -15.61 -8.43
N PRO A 183 -14.42 -16.18 -7.22
CA PRO A 183 -15.68 -16.10 -6.52
C PRO A 183 -16.00 -14.71 -5.96
N LEU A 184 -14.98 -13.90 -5.63
CA LEU A 184 -15.12 -12.59 -4.99
C LEU A 184 -14.74 -11.43 -5.91
N LEU A 185 -14.91 -11.56 -7.24
CA LEU A 185 -14.58 -10.52 -8.21
C LEU A 185 -15.19 -9.14 -7.88
N PRO A 186 -16.49 -9.01 -7.51
CA PRO A 186 -17.02 -7.70 -7.14
C PRO A 186 -16.37 -7.10 -5.88
N VAL A 187 -16.05 -7.97 -4.90
CA VAL A 187 -15.37 -7.56 -3.66
C VAL A 187 -13.93 -7.11 -3.96
N SER A 188 -13.23 -7.80 -4.87
CA SER A 188 -11.87 -7.42 -5.27
C SER A 188 -11.82 -6.06 -5.97
N ILE A 189 -12.86 -5.69 -6.72
CA ILE A 189 -12.98 -4.35 -7.32
C ILE A 189 -13.17 -3.29 -6.23
N LEU A 190 -14.05 -3.53 -5.26
CA LEU A 190 -14.23 -2.60 -4.12
C LEU A 190 -12.95 -2.46 -3.30
N TYR A 191 -12.26 -3.57 -3.05
CA TYR A 191 -10.96 -3.56 -2.39
C TYR A 191 -9.94 -2.75 -3.19
N GLY A 192 -9.84 -2.94 -4.51
CA GLY A 192 -8.95 -2.18 -5.38
C GLY A 192 -9.21 -0.67 -5.35
N ILE A 193 -10.48 -0.25 -5.32
CA ILE A 193 -10.85 1.17 -5.16
C ILE A 193 -10.41 1.70 -3.80
N SER A 194 -10.63 0.95 -2.72
CA SER A 194 -10.23 1.36 -1.37
C SER A 194 -8.70 1.45 -1.21
N VAL A 195 -7.97 0.54 -1.81
CA VAL A 195 -6.49 0.56 -1.81
C VAL A 195 -5.93 1.77 -2.57
N LEU A 196 -6.51 2.14 -3.71
CA LEU A 196 -6.14 3.37 -4.44
C LEU A 196 -6.37 4.62 -3.59
N ALA A 197 -7.45 4.67 -2.83
CA ALA A 197 -7.75 5.80 -1.97
C ALA A 197 -6.89 5.83 -0.70
N GLU A 198 -6.53 4.67 -0.15
CA GLU A 198 -5.62 4.52 0.99
C GLU A 198 -4.20 5.00 0.65
N THR A 199 -3.74 4.68 -0.57
CA THR A 199 -2.41 5.12 -1.05
C THR A 199 -2.39 6.54 -1.59
N ASN A 200 -3.48 7.32 -1.45
CA ASN A 200 -3.61 8.69 -1.93
C ASN A 200 -3.18 8.89 -3.40
N ARG A 201 -3.44 7.89 -4.25
CA ARG A 201 -3.11 7.96 -5.68
C ARG A 201 -4.29 8.41 -6.53
N THR A 202 -4.02 9.06 -7.66
CA THR A 202 -5.07 9.44 -8.60
C THR A 202 -5.92 8.24 -9.02
N PRO A 203 -7.25 8.36 -9.03
CA PRO A 203 -8.06 9.58 -9.02
C PRO A 203 -8.30 10.23 -7.64
N PHE A 204 -7.80 9.64 -6.55
CA PHE A 204 -8.05 10.03 -5.16
C PHE A 204 -6.91 10.86 -4.53
N ASP A 205 -6.03 11.45 -5.34
CA ASP A 205 -4.88 12.27 -4.95
C ASP A 205 -5.32 13.70 -4.55
N LEU A 206 -6.06 13.80 -3.47
CA LEU A 206 -6.54 15.07 -2.93
C LEU A 206 -5.55 15.76 -1.99
N PRO A 207 -4.71 15.01 -1.23
CA PRO A 207 -3.71 15.63 -0.36
C PRO A 207 -2.65 16.43 -1.10
N GLU A 208 -2.27 15.97 -2.29
CA GLU A 208 -1.25 16.57 -3.15
C GLU A 208 -1.84 17.47 -4.27
N ALA A 209 -3.12 17.85 -4.16
CA ALA A 209 -3.78 18.64 -5.18
C ALA A 209 -3.09 20.02 -5.37
N GLU A 210 -2.08 20.08 -6.26
CA GLU A 210 -1.29 21.29 -6.54
C GLU A 210 -2.18 22.49 -6.91
N SER A 211 -3.28 22.24 -7.60
CA SER A 211 -4.22 23.30 -8.02
C SER A 211 -5.05 23.87 -6.88
N GLU A 212 -5.22 23.17 -5.75
CA GLU A 212 -6.06 23.60 -4.64
C GLU A 212 -5.26 23.93 -3.38
N LEU A 213 -4.22 23.17 -3.05
CA LEU A 213 -3.51 23.20 -1.77
C LEU A 213 -1.98 23.28 -1.92
N VAL A 214 -1.46 23.58 -3.11
CA VAL A 214 -0.03 23.63 -3.46
C VAL A 214 0.60 22.25 -3.40
N SER A 215 0.97 21.72 -2.23
CA SER A 215 1.44 20.34 -1.98
C SER A 215 0.83 19.76 -0.70
N GLY A 216 -0.29 20.33 -0.26
CA GLY A 216 -1.02 19.86 0.91
C GLY A 216 -0.17 19.81 2.18
N PHE A 217 -0.16 18.68 2.88
CA PHE A 217 0.57 18.51 4.14
C PHE A 217 2.10 18.52 3.98
N MET A 218 2.63 18.24 2.79
CA MET A 218 4.07 18.23 2.51
C MET A 218 4.65 19.62 2.21
N THR A 219 3.83 20.66 2.11
CA THR A 219 4.23 22.01 1.63
C THR A 219 5.40 22.59 2.41
N GLU A 220 5.40 22.42 3.73
CA GLU A 220 6.44 22.98 4.62
C GLU A 220 7.62 22.02 4.85
N HIS A 221 7.51 20.75 4.44
CA HIS A 221 8.55 19.77 4.63
C HIS A 221 9.59 19.81 3.51
N ALA A 222 10.87 19.92 3.87
CA ALA A 222 11.99 19.94 2.93
C ALA A 222 13.10 18.98 3.37
N GLY A 223 13.95 18.54 2.41
CA GLY A 223 15.09 17.69 2.70
C GLY A 223 14.70 16.28 3.17
N VAL A 224 15.33 15.79 4.24
CA VAL A 224 15.16 14.43 4.77
C VAL A 224 13.71 14.11 5.21
N PRO A 225 12.96 14.99 5.92
CA PRO A 225 11.55 14.78 6.25
C PRO A 225 10.66 14.51 5.03
N PHE A 226 10.89 15.24 3.94
CA PHE A 226 10.17 15.03 2.68
C PHE A 226 10.48 13.65 2.07
N VAL A 227 11.76 13.22 2.11
CA VAL A 227 12.14 11.87 1.65
C VAL A 227 11.42 10.79 2.44
N ALA A 228 11.31 10.95 3.76
CA ALA A 228 10.66 9.96 4.62
C ALA A 228 9.17 9.80 4.28
N PHE A 229 8.44 10.88 4.03
CA PHE A 229 7.05 10.80 3.55
C PHE A 229 6.95 10.11 2.19
N PHE A 230 7.80 10.49 1.24
CA PHE A 230 7.81 9.90 -0.10
C PHE A 230 8.12 8.40 -0.06
N LEU A 231 9.13 7.98 0.72
CA LEU A 231 9.43 6.57 0.90
C LEU A 231 8.28 5.81 1.57
N GLY A 232 7.64 6.42 2.59
CA GLY A 232 6.48 5.83 3.26
C GLY A 232 5.31 5.61 2.30
N GLU A 233 5.01 6.59 1.46
CA GLU A 233 3.93 6.51 0.47
C GLU A 233 4.19 5.43 -0.59
N TYR A 234 5.39 5.37 -1.17
CA TYR A 234 5.72 4.32 -2.12
C TYR A 234 5.84 2.94 -1.47
N ALA A 235 6.29 2.87 -0.21
CA ALA A 235 6.32 1.63 0.55
C ALA A 235 4.90 1.09 0.81
N SER A 236 3.96 1.95 1.15
CA SER A 236 2.55 1.56 1.31
C SER A 236 1.92 1.12 0.00
N LEU A 237 2.24 1.78 -1.13
CA LEU A 237 1.76 1.37 -2.46
C LEU A 237 2.22 -0.05 -2.82
N VAL A 238 3.49 -0.35 -2.64
CA VAL A 238 4.03 -1.68 -2.93
C VAL A 238 3.47 -2.71 -1.94
N LEU A 239 3.30 -2.36 -0.66
CA LEU A 239 2.67 -3.20 0.36
C LEU A 239 1.23 -3.55 -0.02
N MET A 240 0.43 -2.57 -0.38
CA MET A 240 -0.97 -2.80 -0.77
C MET A 240 -1.08 -3.63 -2.05
N SER A 241 -0.15 -3.48 -3.00
CA SER A 241 -0.08 -4.37 -4.16
C SER A 241 0.27 -5.81 -3.78
N ALA A 242 1.18 -6.00 -2.80
CA ALA A 242 1.51 -7.33 -2.26
C ALA A 242 0.32 -7.94 -1.51
N LEU A 243 -0.39 -7.16 -0.69
CA LEU A 243 -1.61 -7.61 -0.01
C LEU A 243 -2.73 -7.97 -1.00
N THR A 244 -2.89 -7.21 -2.08
CA THR A 244 -3.84 -7.56 -3.16
C THR A 244 -3.49 -8.92 -3.77
N ALA A 245 -2.19 -9.17 -4.00
CA ALA A 245 -1.72 -10.45 -4.52
C ALA A 245 -1.95 -11.60 -3.54
N THR A 246 -1.72 -11.41 -2.24
CA THR A 246 -1.93 -12.44 -1.22
C THR A 246 -3.40 -12.75 -0.99
N LEU A 247 -4.27 -11.74 -0.94
CA LEU A 247 -5.69 -11.89 -0.64
C LEU A 247 -6.51 -12.44 -1.82
N PHE A 248 -6.21 -12.04 -3.05
CA PHE A 248 -7.04 -12.37 -4.21
C PHE A 248 -6.37 -13.25 -5.25
N LEU A 249 -5.04 -13.19 -5.39
CA LEU A 249 -4.28 -13.91 -6.42
C LEU A 249 -3.47 -15.09 -5.89
N GLY A 250 -3.71 -15.51 -4.63
CA GLY A 250 -3.04 -16.65 -4.03
C GLY A 250 -1.56 -16.44 -3.71
N GLY A 251 -1.14 -15.19 -3.48
CA GLY A 251 0.21 -14.84 -3.01
C GLY A 251 1.33 -15.47 -3.83
N TYR A 252 2.23 -16.18 -3.16
CA TYR A 252 3.34 -16.92 -3.78
C TYR A 252 2.88 -18.22 -4.48
N GLY A 253 1.66 -18.72 -4.20
CA GLY A 253 1.12 -19.94 -4.80
C GLY A 253 0.69 -19.75 -6.25
N MET A 254 0.85 -20.81 -7.07
CA MET A 254 0.26 -20.91 -8.40
C MET A 254 -0.81 -22.01 -8.39
N PRO A 255 -2.06 -21.73 -8.77
CA PRO A 255 -3.08 -22.76 -8.82
C PRO A 255 -2.77 -23.79 -9.92
N LEU A 256 -2.98 -25.06 -9.64
CA LEU A 256 -3.03 -26.20 -10.59
C LEU A 256 -1.74 -26.53 -11.37
N LEU A 257 -0.69 -25.72 -11.38
CA LEU A 257 0.39 -25.94 -12.34
C LEU A 257 1.63 -26.61 -11.77
N VAL A 258 1.88 -26.60 -10.45
CA VAL A 258 3.15 -27.13 -9.95
C VAL A 258 3.05 -27.68 -8.52
N SER A 259 2.96 -28.98 -8.41
CA SER A 259 3.12 -29.73 -7.16
C SER A 259 4.55 -30.27 -6.94
N ASN A 260 5.57 -29.68 -7.54
CA ASN A 260 6.93 -30.17 -7.45
C ASN A 260 7.77 -29.37 -6.46
N ASP A 261 8.38 -30.06 -5.51
CA ASP A 261 9.28 -29.53 -4.44
C ASP A 261 10.48 -28.72 -4.95
N SER A 262 10.75 -28.72 -6.26
CA SER A 262 11.84 -27.97 -6.89
C SER A 262 11.58 -26.46 -7.05
N TRP A 263 10.39 -25.96 -6.74
CA TRP A 263 9.98 -24.58 -7.00
C TRP A 263 10.02 -23.67 -5.78
N LEU A 264 10.49 -24.14 -4.62
CA LEU A 264 10.62 -23.34 -3.40
C LEU A 264 11.41 -22.02 -3.64
N SER A 265 12.41 -22.07 -4.52
CA SER A 265 13.19 -20.89 -4.89
C SER A 265 12.46 -19.90 -5.81
N MET A 266 11.34 -20.31 -6.43
CA MET A 266 10.56 -19.48 -7.35
C MET A 266 9.35 -18.80 -6.70
N GLU A 267 8.93 -19.19 -5.51
CA GLU A 267 7.76 -18.65 -4.82
C GLU A 267 7.86 -17.12 -4.64
N ALA A 268 9.01 -16.65 -4.16
CA ALA A 268 9.24 -15.21 -3.99
C ALA A 268 9.22 -14.44 -5.34
N ILE A 269 9.66 -15.08 -6.43
CA ILE A 269 9.60 -14.47 -7.77
C ILE A 269 8.15 -14.38 -8.24
N VAL A 270 7.33 -15.40 -7.99
CA VAL A 270 5.91 -15.40 -8.33
C VAL A 270 5.18 -14.26 -7.60
N LEU A 271 5.40 -14.13 -6.30
CA LEU A 271 4.84 -13.03 -5.53
C LEU A 271 5.31 -11.68 -6.08
N SER A 272 6.62 -11.52 -6.33
CA SER A 272 7.16 -10.27 -6.85
C SER A 272 6.58 -9.90 -8.22
N LEU A 273 6.33 -10.88 -9.10
CA LEU A 273 5.69 -10.65 -10.39
C LEU A 273 4.24 -10.17 -10.21
N LYS A 274 3.47 -10.81 -9.33
CA LYS A 274 2.09 -10.41 -9.02
C LYS A 274 2.03 -9.01 -8.40
N THR A 275 2.96 -8.69 -7.49
CA THR A 275 3.06 -7.34 -6.91
C THR A 275 3.43 -6.30 -7.94
N CYS A 276 4.33 -6.60 -8.87
CA CYS A 276 4.66 -5.73 -10.00
C CYS A 276 3.45 -5.46 -10.91
N LEU A 277 2.62 -6.48 -11.17
CA LEU A 277 1.37 -6.30 -11.92
C LEU A 277 0.39 -5.39 -11.18
N GLY A 278 0.24 -5.56 -9.88
CA GLY A 278 -0.56 -4.67 -9.03
C GLY A 278 -0.05 -3.23 -9.09
N ALA A 279 1.25 -3.04 -8.86
CA ALA A 279 1.90 -1.73 -8.92
C ALA A 279 1.76 -1.07 -10.31
N PHE A 280 1.89 -1.85 -11.39
CA PHE A 280 1.61 -1.36 -12.75
C PHE A 280 0.16 -0.90 -12.90
N GLY A 281 -0.80 -1.62 -12.31
CA GLY A 281 -2.20 -1.22 -12.30
C GLY A 281 -2.43 0.15 -11.66
N PHE A 282 -1.75 0.46 -10.55
CA PHE A 282 -1.79 1.80 -9.92
C PHE A 282 -1.27 2.90 -10.85
N VAL A 283 -0.13 2.65 -11.52
CA VAL A 283 0.43 3.62 -12.46
C VAL A 283 -0.47 3.80 -13.67
N TRP A 284 -1.10 2.73 -14.14
CA TRP A 284 -2.04 2.79 -15.26
C TRP A 284 -3.29 3.61 -14.91
N MET A 285 -3.88 3.37 -13.74
CA MET A 285 -5.02 4.17 -13.24
C MET A 285 -4.66 5.66 -13.13
N ARG A 286 -3.45 5.98 -12.64
CA ARG A 286 -2.93 7.35 -12.59
C ARG A 286 -2.84 8.01 -13.97
N ALA A 287 -2.51 7.24 -15.00
CA ALA A 287 -2.37 7.75 -16.37
C ALA A 287 -3.72 7.98 -17.07
N THR A 288 -4.76 7.22 -16.70
CA THR A 288 -6.03 7.17 -17.44
C THR A 288 -7.15 7.97 -16.80
N LEU A 289 -7.22 7.99 -15.46
CA LEU A 289 -8.33 8.60 -14.74
C LEU A 289 -8.02 10.06 -14.34
N PRO A 290 -9.00 10.98 -14.51
CA PRO A 290 -8.88 12.32 -13.99
C PRO A 290 -9.05 12.33 -12.46
N ARG A 291 -8.57 13.39 -11.80
CA ARG A 291 -8.77 13.60 -10.36
C ARG A 291 -10.23 13.87 -10.04
N MET A 292 -10.73 13.29 -8.96
CA MET A 292 -12.08 13.54 -8.44
C MET A 292 -12.08 14.72 -7.47
N ARG A 293 -13.21 15.43 -7.39
CA ARG A 293 -13.41 16.48 -6.38
C ARG A 293 -13.69 15.84 -5.00
N TRP A 294 -13.25 16.49 -3.92
CA TRP A 294 -13.35 15.95 -2.55
C TRP A 294 -14.79 15.60 -2.14
N ASP A 295 -15.76 16.49 -2.42
CA ASP A 295 -17.18 16.28 -2.11
C ASP A 295 -17.74 15.02 -2.79
N SER A 296 -17.43 14.88 -4.10
CA SER A 296 -17.87 13.72 -4.89
C SER A 296 -17.20 12.43 -4.44
N LEU A 297 -15.94 12.50 -4.02
CA LEU A 297 -15.19 11.36 -3.50
C LEU A 297 -15.79 10.85 -2.19
N MET A 298 -16.07 11.77 -1.24
CA MET A 298 -16.67 11.40 0.03
C MET A 298 -18.10 10.88 -0.15
N SER A 299 -18.89 11.49 -1.02
CA SER A 299 -20.22 10.98 -1.37
C SER A 299 -20.14 9.57 -1.98
N PHE A 300 -19.23 9.33 -2.93
CA PHE A 300 -19.02 8.03 -3.54
C PHE A 300 -18.61 6.95 -2.51
N CYS A 301 -17.77 7.31 -1.54
CA CYS A 301 -17.38 6.43 -0.43
C CYS A 301 -18.60 6.03 0.40
N TRP A 302 -19.31 7.01 0.98
CA TRP A 302 -20.35 6.78 1.98
C TRP A 302 -21.68 6.28 1.40
N THR A 303 -22.09 6.74 0.22
CA THR A 303 -23.37 6.37 -0.39
C THR A 303 -23.26 5.24 -1.41
N GLY A 304 -22.08 5.02 -2.01
CA GLY A 304 -21.85 3.97 -3.00
C GLY A 304 -21.10 2.77 -2.46
N CYS A 305 -19.82 2.94 -2.18
CA CYS A 305 -18.92 1.80 -1.90
C CYS A 305 -19.21 1.13 -0.54
N LEU A 306 -19.44 1.91 0.52
CA LEU A 306 -19.63 1.37 1.86
C LEU A 306 -20.90 0.51 2.00
N PRO A 307 -22.08 0.93 1.50
CA PRO A 307 -23.27 0.07 1.53
C PRO A 307 -23.11 -1.22 0.72
N LEU A 308 -22.41 -1.15 -0.42
CA LEU A 308 -22.11 -2.34 -1.22
C LEU A 308 -21.18 -3.29 -0.48
N ALA A 309 -20.12 -2.77 0.18
CA ALA A 309 -19.19 -3.59 0.95
C ALA A 309 -19.92 -4.29 2.11
N ILE A 310 -20.78 -3.60 2.85
CA ILE A 310 -21.61 -4.19 3.92
C ILE A 310 -22.55 -5.26 3.35
N ALA A 311 -23.17 -5.01 2.20
CA ALA A 311 -24.03 -6.01 1.55
C ALA A 311 -23.27 -7.30 1.23
N PHE A 312 -22.00 -7.22 0.75
CA PHE A 312 -21.20 -8.41 0.50
C PHE A 312 -20.79 -9.15 1.79
N VAL A 313 -20.59 -8.45 2.89
CA VAL A 313 -20.34 -9.06 4.21
C VAL A 313 -21.54 -9.90 4.67
N LEU A 314 -22.77 -9.59 4.24
CA LEU A 314 -23.97 -10.38 4.53
C LEU A 314 -24.22 -11.48 3.49
N ILE A 315 -24.03 -11.19 2.21
CA ILE A 315 -24.33 -12.11 1.11
C ILE A 315 -23.35 -13.29 1.09
N VAL A 316 -22.04 -13.04 1.24
CA VAL A 316 -21.04 -14.11 1.13
C VAL A 316 -21.24 -15.21 2.17
N PRO A 317 -21.35 -14.92 3.49
CA PRO A 317 -21.59 -16.00 4.46
C PRO A 317 -22.96 -16.66 4.28
N SER A 318 -24.00 -15.95 3.83
CA SER A 318 -25.30 -16.58 3.56
C SER A 318 -25.22 -17.63 2.43
N ILE A 319 -24.41 -17.36 1.41
CA ILE A 319 -24.12 -18.30 0.34
C ILE A 319 -23.32 -19.49 0.86
N LEU A 320 -22.24 -19.24 1.64
CA LEU A 320 -21.41 -20.29 2.21
C LEU A 320 -22.21 -21.26 3.09
N VAL A 321 -23.10 -20.74 3.91
CA VAL A 321 -23.99 -21.56 4.76
C VAL A 321 -25.01 -22.33 3.90
N ALA A 322 -25.59 -21.73 2.86
CA ALA A 322 -26.57 -22.37 1.99
C ALA A 322 -26.01 -23.55 1.19
N PHE A 323 -24.71 -23.53 0.90
CA PHE A 323 -24.03 -24.61 0.17
C PHE A 323 -23.19 -25.54 1.07
N ASP A 324 -23.33 -25.43 2.41
CA ASP A 324 -22.49 -26.16 3.40
C ASP A 324 -20.98 -26.04 3.12
N ALA A 325 -20.58 -24.95 2.46
CA ALA A 325 -19.20 -24.66 2.08
C ALA A 325 -18.48 -23.81 3.13
N THR A 326 -18.91 -23.86 4.38
CA THR A 326 -18.22 -23.20 5.50
C THR A 326 -16.83 -23.83 5.64
N ALA A 327 -15.79 -22.98 5.61
CA ALA A 327 -14.42 -23.44 5.86
C ALA A 327 -14.41 -24.24 7.19
N GLN A 328 -14.15 -25.54 7.11
CA GLN A 328 -13.96 -26.33 8.31
C GLN A 328 -12.71 -25.81 9.01
N ALA A 329 -12.90 -25.23 10.19
CA ALA A 329 -11.85 -24.66 11.03
C ALA A 329 -10.85 -25.73 11.49
#